data_4975687faecf50e80fba99510f16832c
#
_entry.id   4975687faecf50e80fba99510f16832c
#
_cell.length_a   1.000
_cell.length_b   1.000
_cell.length_c   1.000
_cell.angle_alpha   90.00
_cell.angle_beta   90.00
_cell.angle_gamma   90.00
#
_symmetry.space_group_name_H-M   'P 1'
#
loop_
_entity.id
_entity.type
_entity.pdbx_description
1 polymer ?
#
loop_
_entity_poly.entity_id
_entity_poly.type
_entity_poly.pdbx_seq_one_letter_code
_entity_poly.pdbx_strand_id
1 'polypeptide(L)'
;MPVVPQVAVVTGGSSGIGAAIARTLARRGWQLVVLARGEERLAEVAVELGAEQEVCDVADRAEVERVAAAVRERHPAIRLLVNNAGIPGGGGFLDLEPDRIEELVRTNYLGSVWCLRAFLPALEAGAPADLVNIASVAGTIAAGHSGPYSASKHAQLAFSRSVGVELAGSGIRVHTVIPGLIDTPGFPNRARFRSRLLQGLVADPELVADQVVRGIERNRLEQFVPRWYRPAAIVQAAAPGLLARAARASGVRRKQK
;
A
#
# COMPACT_ATOMS: atom_id res chain seq x y z
N MET A 1 3.45 -13.11 32.84
CA MET A 1 4.33 -13.33 31.69
C MET A 1 4.70 -11.99 31.10
N PRO A 2 5.95 -11.69 30.78
CA PRO A 2 6.29 -10.47 30.08
C PRO A 2 5.51 -10.41 28.77
N VAL A 3 4.83 -9.28 28.55
CA VAL A 3 4.13 -9.03 27.29
C VAL A 3 5.23 -8.87 26.23
N VAL A 4 5.34 -9.83 25.30
CA VAL A 4 6.27 -9.71 24.16
C VAL A 4 5.81 -8.50 23.35
N PRO A 5 6.67 -7.50 23.11
CA PRO A 5 6.30 -6.33 22.34
C PRO A 5 5.80 -6.73 20.95
N GLN A 6 4.64 -6.19 20.56
CA GLN A 6 4.13 -6.42 19.21
C GLN A 6 4.84 -5.44 18.26
N VAL A 7 5.85 -5.91 17.56
CA VAL A 7 6.61 -5.10 16.61
C VAL A 7 5.91 -5.08 15.25
N ALA A 8 5.74 -3.87 14.70
CA ALA A 8 5.22 -3.65 13.36
C ALA A 8 6.20 -2.85 12.50
N VAL A 9 6.43 -3.31 11.29
CA VAL A 9 7.21 -2.61 10.26
C VAL A 9 6.25 -1.99 9.25
N VAL A 10 6.38 -0.65 9.02
CA VAL A 10 5.51 0.09 8.09
C VAL A 10 6.34 0.78 7.02
N THR A 11 6.23 0.36 5.77
CA THR A 11 6.89 1.02 4.64
C THR A 11 6.09 2.22 4.14
N GLY A 12 6.77 3.28 3.72
CA GLY A 12 6.13 4.54 3.35
C GLY A 12 5.48 5.25 4.56
N GLY A 13 6.06 5.05 5.76
CA GLY A 13 5.53 5.54 7.03
C GLY A 13 5.62 7.04 7.25
N SER A 14 6.30 7.79 6.40
CA SER A 14 6.54 9.24 6.57
C SER A 14 5.35 10.14 6.19
N SER A 15 4.30 9.62 5.53
CA SER A 15 3.17 10.44 5.10
C SER A 15 1.93 9.62 4.74
N GLY A 16 0.80 10.30 4.51
CA GLY A 16 -0.43 9.73 3.97
C GLY A 16 -0.92 8.50 4.72
N ILE A 17 -1.28 7.45 3.98
CA ILE A 17 -1.84 6.20 4.53
C ILE A 17 -0.84 5.53 5.51
N GLY A 18 0.45 5.49 5.16
CA GLY A 18 1.47 4.84 6.00
C GLY A 18 1.62 5.52 7.36
N ALA A 19 1.69 6.84 7.39
CA ALA A 19 1.74 7.60 8.64
C ALA A 19 0.45 7.44 9.47
N ALA A 20 -0.72 7.43 8.82
CA ALA A 20 -1.99 7.20 9.51
C ALA A 20 -2.06 5.79 10.12
N ILE A 21 -1.56 4.76 9.41
CA ILE A 21 -1.44 3.39 9.93
C ILE A 21 -0.50 3.37 11.14
N ALA A 22 0.71 3.97 11.00
CA ALA A 22 1.68 4.02 12.08
C ALA A 22 1.10 4.70 13.33
N ARG A 23 0.43 5.86 13.18
CA ARG A 23 -0.27 6.53 14.30
C ARG A 23 -1.33 5.64 14.95
N THR A 24 -2.09 4.91 14.15
CA THR A 24 -3.17 4.04 14.67
C THR A 24 -2.60 2.85 15.42
N LEU A 25 -1.49 2.29 14.96
CA LEU A 25 -0.78 1.20 15.65
C LEU A 25 -0.09 1.69 16.94
N ALA A 26 0.56 2.88 16.92
CA ALA A 26 1.17 3.48 18.11
C ALA A 26 0.14 3.66 19.24
N ARG A 27 -1.04 4.22 18.93
CA ARG A 27 -2.13 4.37 19.91
C ARG A 27 -2.63 3.04 20.51
N ARG A 28 -2.31 1.92 19.85
CA ARG A 28 -2.65 0.57 20.32
C ARG A 28 -1.48 -0.14 21.03
N GLY A 29 -0.39 0.59 21.28
CA GLY A 29 0.77 0.09 22.03
C GLY A 29 1.72 -0.78 21.18
N TRP A 30 1.67 -0.71 19.85
CA TRP A 30 2.65 -1.38 19.01
C TRP A 30 4.00 -0.66 19.05
N GLN A 31 5.06 -1.43 19.12
CA GLN A 31 6.41 -0.94 18.83
C GLN A 31 6.58 -0.85 17.30
N LEU A 32 7.04 0.31 16.83
CA LEU A 32 7.02 0.62 15.40
C LEU A 32 8.43 0.79 14.85
N VAL A 33 8.66 0.23 13.66
CA VAL A 33 9.76 0.58 12.76
C VAL A 33 9.15 1.17 11.50
N VAL A 34 9.42 2.45 11.22
CA VAL A 34 8.88 3.14 10.05
C VAL A 34 9.96 3.34 9.00
N LEU A 35 9.65 2.96 7.76
CA LEU A 35 10.56 3.04 6.62
C LEU A 35 10.07 4.06 5.60
N ALA A 36 10.95 4.94 5.12
CA ALA A 36 10.68 5.81 3.97
C ALA A 36 11.97 6.35 3.37
N ARG A 37 11.91 6.93 2.16
CA ARG A 37 13.06 7.53 1.47
C ARG A 37 13.46 8.91 2.02
N GLY A 38 12.48 9.69 2.42
CA GLY A 38 12.69 11.07 2.86
C GLY A 38 12.98 11.10 4.36
N GLU A 39 14.23 11.37 4.71
CA GLU A 39 14.73 11.33 6.09
C GLU A 39 14.02 12.34 7.00
N GLU A 40 13.88 13.60 6.57
CA GLU A 40 13.36 14.70 7.38
C GLU A 40 11.93 14.41 7.90
N ARG A 41 11.00 14.09 6.97
CA ARG A 41 9.61 13.74 7.36
C ARG A 41 9.51 12.43 8.11
N LEU A 42 10.43 11.49 7.83
CA LEU A 42 10.47 10.23 8.53
C LEU A 42 10.86 10.44 9.99
N ALA A 43 11.85 11.30 10.24
CA ALA A 43 12.30 11.67 11.58
C ALA A 43 11.18 12.37 12.38
N GLU A 44 10.44 13.30 11.74
CA GLU A 44 9.29 13.96 12.39
C GLU A 44 8.25 12.94 12.88
N VAL A 45 7.86 12.00 12.01
CA VAL A 45 6.89 10.96 12.35
C VAL A 45 7.44 10.00 13.40
N ALA A 46 8.71 9.62 13.30
CA ALA A 46 9.35 8.74 14.27
C ALA A 46 9.37 9.35 15.68
N VAL A 47 9.75 10.64 15.78
CA VAL A 47 9.73 11.39 17.06
C VAL A 47 8.30 11.51 17.60
N GLU A 48 7.32 11.86 16.74
CA GLU A 48 5.90 11.95 17.14
C GLU A 48 5.40 10.66 17.78
N LEU A 49 5.82 9.50 17.23
CA LEU A 49 5.28 8.19 17.61
C LEU A 49 6.16 7.41 18.60
N GLY A 50 7.34 7.91 18.93
CA GLY A 50 8.35 7.12 19.67
C GLY A 50 8.76 5.87 18.89
N ALA A 51 8.80 5.95 17.56
CA ALA A 51 9.10 4.86 16.65
C ALA A 51 10.57 4.85 16.24
N GLU A 52 11.09 3.67 15.90
CA GLU A 52 12.36 3.56 15.19
C GLU A 52 12.16 3.95 13.72
N GLN A 53 13.18 4.59 13.14
CA GLN A 53 13.16 4.99 11.74
C GLN A 53 14.30 4.34 10.96
N GLU A 54 14.00 3.99 9.70
CA GLU A 54 15.00 3.50 8.75
C GLU A 54 14.79 4.19 7.40
N VAL A 55 15.81 4.92 6.94
CA VAL A 55 15.80 5.45 5.57
C VAL A 55 15.98 4.29 4.60
N CYS A 56 15.01 4.12 3.70
CA CYS A 56 14.97 2.98 2.79
C CYS A 56 14.18 3.30 1.52
N ASP A 57 14.81 3.15 0.36
CA ASP A 57 14.10 3.05 -0.92
C ASP A 57 13.71 1.60 -1.19
N VAL A 58 12.41 1.30 -1.10
CA VAL A 58 11.90 -0.05 -1.37
C VAL A 58 12.10 -0.50 -2.83
N ALA A 59 12.39 0.42 -3.75
CA ALA A 59 12.72 0.11 -5.13
C ALA A 59 14.14 -0.45 -5.30
N ASP A 60 15.01 -0.23 -4.31
CA ASP A 60 16.36 -0.79 -4.24
C ASP A 60 16.37 -2.05 -3.36
N ARG A 61 16.52 -3.20 -4.01
CA ARG A 61 16.53 -4.50 -3.34
C ARG A 61 17.67 -4.61 -2.31
N ALA A 62 18.87 -4.14 -2.64
CA ALA A 62 20.02 -4.26 -1.76
C ALA A 62 19.84 -3.41 -0.50
N GLU A 63 19.24 -2.22 -0.66
CA GLU A 63 18.90 -1.36 0.47
C GLU A 63 17.85 -1.99 1.38
N VAL A 64 16.81 -2.59 0.82
CA VAL A 64 15.79 -3.34 1.60
C VAL A 64 16.44 -4.51 2.36
N GLU A 65 17.29 -5.30 1.73
CA GLU A 65 17.98 -6.43 2.37
C GLU A 65 18.86 -5.94 3.53
N ARG A 66 19.62 -4.88 3.34
CA ARG A 66 20.47 -4.25 4.37
C ARG A 66 19.65 -3.75 5.56
N VAL A 67 18.59 -2.98 5.29
CA VAL A 67 17.72 -2.41 6.34
C VAL A 67 17.00 -3.53 7.09
N ALA A 68 16.46 -4.50 6.39
CA ALA A 68 15.77 -5.63 7.02
C ALA A 68 16.72 -6.46 7.89
N ALA A 69 17.99 -6.64 7.51
CA ALA A 69 18.99 -7.30 8.34
C ALA A 69 19.19 -6.55 9.65
N ALA A 70 19.42 -5.23 9.60
CA ALA A 70 19.60 -4.40 10.78
C ALA A 70 18.37 -4.37 11.70
N VAL A 71 17.15 -4.34 11.12
CA VAL A 71 15.93 -4.42 11.91
C VAL A 71 15.76 -5.80 12.57
N ARG A 72 16.08 -6.90 11.87
CA ARG A 72 15.99 -8.26 12.45
C ARG A 72 17.00 -8.51 13.56
N GLU A 73 18.14 -7.86 13.55
CA GLU A 73 19.11 -7.94 14.67
C GLU A 73 18.50 -7.35 15.95
N ARG A 74 17.75 -6.26 15.87
CA ARG A 74 17.08 -5.63 17.01
C ARG A 74 15.74 -6.29 17.34
N HIS A 75 15.04 -6.75 16.32
CA HIS A 75 13.70 -7.34 16.40
C HIS A 75 13.68 -8.67 15.64
N PRO A 76 14.18 -9.77 16.22
CA PRO A 76 14.21 -11.08 15.54
C PRO A 76 12.82 -11.64 15.24
N ALA A 77 11.78 -11.15 15.93
CA ALA A 77 10.38 -11.51 15.72
C ALA A 77 9.53 -10.26 15.48
N ILE A 78 8.86 -10.17 14.34
CA ILE A 78 7.89 -9.12 14.03
C ILE A 78 6.48 -9.72 13.85
N ARG A 79 5.46 -8.98 14.28
CA ARG A 79 4.07 -9.45 14.24
C ARG A 79 3.28 -8.85 13.09
N LEU A 80 3.79 -7.79 12.45
CA LEU A 80 3.11 -7.11 11.36
C LEU A 80 4.11 -6.47 10.40
N LEU A 81 3.95 -6.78 9.11
CA LEU A 81 4.58 -6.04 8.01
C LEU A 81 3.49 -5.35 7.18
N VAL A 82 3.60 -4.03 7.04
CA VAL A 82 2.71 -3.24 6.19
C VAL A 82 3.49 -2.75 4.95
N ASN A 83 3.23 -3.38 3.81
CA ASN A 83 3.69 -2.93 2.50
C ASN A 83 2.77 -1.81 2.00
N ASN A 84 3.11 -0.57 2.36
CA ASN A 84 2.35 0.61 1.98
C ASN A 84 3.14 1.53 1.03
N ALA A 85 4.47 1.49 1.04
CA ALA A 85 5.28 2.34 0.16
C ALA A 85 4.82 2.27 -1.29
N GLY A 86 4.66 3.42 -1.91
CA GLY A 86 4.20 3.51 -3.29
C GLY A 86 4.24 4.95 -3.79
N ILE A 87 4.33 5.09 -5.09
CA ILE A 87 4.35 6.39 -5.78
C ILE A 87 3.13 6.52 -6.68
N PRO A 88 2.58 7.73 -6.81
CA PRO A 88 1.48 8.01 -7.70
C PRO A 88 1.91 7.94 -9.16
N GLY A 89 0.98 7.57 -10.03
CA GLY A 89 1.16 7.64 -11.48
C GLY A 89 0.05 8.46 -12.11
N GLY A 90 0.42 9.36 -13.01
CA GLY A 90 -0.49 10.06 -13.91
C GLY A 90 0.05 9.95 -15.33
N GLY A 91 -0.84 9.83 -16.32
CA GLY A 91 -0.47 9.61 -17.71
C GLY A 91 -0.71 8.18 -18.19
N GLY A 92 -0.87 8.04 -19.51
CA GLY A 92 -0.99 6.76 -20.18
C GLY A 92 0.37 6.16 -20.51
N PHE A 93 0.38 4.92 -21.00
CA PHE A 93 1.61 4.25 -21.49
C PHE A 93 2.30 4.98 -22.63
N LEU A 94 1.54 5.75 -23.40
CA LEU A 94 2.06 6.49 -24.56
C LEU A 94 2.48 7.93 -24.21
N ASP A 95 2.30 8.35 -22.95
CA ASP A 95 2.54 9.71 -22.49
C ASP A 95 3.66 9.80 -21.45
N LEU A 96 3.94 8.70 -20.74
CA LEU A 96 5.00 8.64 -19.73
C LEU A 96 6.33 8.18 -20.32
N GLU A 97 7.41 8.76 -19.81
CA GLU A 97 8.76 8.29 -20.12
C GLU A 97 8.98 6.86 -19.59
N PRO A 98 9.77 6.03 -20.31
CA PRO A 98 10.03 4.65 -19.92
C PRO A 98 10.54 4.49 -18.49
N ASP A 99 11.48 5.33 -18.05
CA ASP A 99 12.06 5.30 -16.71
C ASP A 99 10.98 5.49 -15.63
N ARG A 100 9.98 6.34 -15.89
CA ARG A 100 8.87 6.54 -14.95
C ARG A 100 7.97 5.32 -14.87
N ILE A 101 7.80 4.58 -15.97
CA ILE A 101 7.03 3.33 -15.97
C ILE A 101 7.77 2.27 -15.14
N GLU A 102 9.09 2.16 -15.31
CA GLU A 102 9.92 1.25 -14.53
C GLU A 102 9.88 1.60 -13.03
N GLU A 103 10.04 2.87 -12.68
CA GLU A 103 9.97 3.35 -11.30
C GLU A 103 8.65 2.96 -10.62
N LEU A 104 7.52 3.09 -11.33
CA LEU A 104 6.21 2.67 -10.83
C LEU A 104 6.15 1.17 -10.52
N VAL A 105 6.73 0.34 -11.39
CA VAL A 105 6.77 -1.12 -11.18
C VAL A 105 7.72 -1.47 -10.04
N ARG A 106 8.92 -0.89 -10.03
CA ARG A 106 9.92 -1.13 -8.99
C ARG A 106 9.39 -0.77 -7.60
N THR A 107 8.83 0.44 -7.44
CA THR A 107 8.35 0.90 -6.14
C THR A 107 7.05 0.21 -5.71
N ASN A 108 6.02 0.24 -6.57
CA ASN A 108 4.67 -0.17 -6.16
C ASN A 108 4.49 -1.69 -6.09
N TYR A 109 5.27 -2.45 -6.87
CA TYR A 109 5.16 -3.91 -6.92
C TYR A 109 6.39 -4.60 -6.35
N LEU A 110 7.57 -4.42 -6.97
CA LEU A 110 8.78 -5.13 -6.55
C LEU A 110 9.21 -4.76 -5.13
N GLY A 111 9.00 -3.50 -4.72
CA GLY A 111 9.24 -3.08 -3.34
C GLY A 111 8.48 -3.92 -2.31
N SER A 112 7.20 -4.26 -2.58
CA SER A 112 6.42 -5.15 -1.70
C SER A 112 6.99 -6.58 -1.69
N VAL A 113 7.49 -7.05 -2.83
CA VAL A 113 8.13 -8.37 -2.95
C VAL A 113 9.43 -8.42 -2.15
N TRP A 114 10.29 -7.41 -2.31
CA TRP A 114 11.56 -7.33 -1.60
C TRP A 114 11.38 -7.23 -0.08
N CYS A 115 10.46 -6.37 0.37
CA CYS A 115 10.15 -6.24 1.79
C CYS A 115 9.64 -7.56 2.38
N LEU A 116 8.68 -8.23 1.75
CA LEU A 116 8.23 -9.53 2.24
C LEU A 116 9.40 -10.52 2.35
N ARG A 117 10.18 -10.69 1.27
CA ARG A 117 11.30 -11.66 1.26
C ARG A 117 12.34 -11.37 2.34
N ALA A 118 12.66 -10.10 2.56
CA ALA A 118 13.67 -9.68 3.53
C ALA A 118 13.19 -9.80 4.98
N PHE A 119 11.91 -9.54 5.25
CA PHE A 119 11.32 -9.64 6.58
C PHE A 119 10.65 -10.99 6.89
N LEU A 120 10.54 -11.90 5.91
CA LEU A 120 9.87 -13.20 6.09
C LEU A 120 10.42 -13.99 7.29
N PRO A 121 11.74 -14.12 7.50
CA PRO A 121 12.25 -14.86 8.67
C PRO A 121 11.78 -14.29 10.02
N ALA A 122 11.64 -12.96 10.13
CA ALA A 122 11.16 -12.32 11.34
C ALA A 122 9.64 -12.45 11.51
N LEU A 123 8.87 -12.50 10.41
CA LEU A 123 7.43 -12.80 10.44
C LEU A 123 7.18 -14.25 10.88
N GLU A 124 7.97 -15.20 10.37
CA GLU A 124 7.90 -16.60 10.79
C GLU A 124 8.22 -16.76 12.27
N ALA A 125 9.28 -16.12 12.75
CA ALA A 125 9.65 -16.11 14.16
C ALA A 125 8.59 -15.41 15.05
N GLY A 126 7.86 -14.43 14.51
CA GLY A 126 6.80 -13.70 15.20
C GLY A 126 5.41 -14.34 15.10
N ALA A 127 5.27 -15.50 14.44
CA ALA A 127 3.95 -16.10 14.22
C ALA A 127 3.19 -16.39 15.54
N PRO A 128 1.86 -16.18 15.55
CA PRO A 128 1.00 -15.71 14.47
C PRO A 128 1.26 -14.25 14.11
N ALA A 129 1.49 -14.00 12.81
CA ALA A 129 1.86 -12.69 12.28
C ALA A 129 0.95 -12.28 11.11
N ASP A 130 1.03 -11.01 10.72
CA ASP A 130 0.21 -10.45 9.65
C ASP A 130 1.08 -9.74 8.60
N LEU A 131 0.76 -9.96 7.34
CA LEU A 131 1.24 -9.18 6.20
C LEU A 131 0.08 -8.36 5.64
N VAL A 132 0.21 -7.05 5.61
CA VAL A 132 -0.77 -6.15 4.99
C VAL A 132 -0.18 -5.54 3.73
N ASN A 133 -0.83 -5.72 2.59
CA ASN A 133 -0.47 -5.07 1.33
C ASN A 133 -1.48 -3.97 0.98
N ILE A 134 -1.02 -2.73 0.86
CA ILE A 134 -1.84 -1.58 0.45
C ILE A 134 -1.79 -1.47 -1.08
N ALA A 135 -2.77 -2.11 -1.71
CA ALA A 135 -2.96 -2.06 -3.16
C ALA A 135 -3.61 -0.75 -3.62
N SER A 136 -4.59 -0.81 -4.50
CA SER A 136 -5.43 0.31 -4.94
C SER A 136 -6.63 -0.22 -5.74
N VAL A 137 -7.72 0.54 -5.80
CA VAL A 137 -8.80 0.34 -6.79
C VAL A 137 -8.24 0.33 -8.22
N ALA A 138 -7.17 1.09 -8.51
CA ALA A 138 -6.46 1.03 -9.78
C ALA A 138 -5.82 -0.34 -10.07
N GLY A 139 -5.64 -1.20 -9.07
CA GLY A 139 -5.24 -2.61 -9.23
C GLY A 139 -6.40 -3.54 -9.61
N THR A 140 -7.62 -3.02 -9.70
CA THR A 140 -8.83 -3.79 -10.10
C THR A 140 -9.52 -3.20 -11.31
N ILE A 141 -9.25 -1.92 -11.63
CA ILE A 141 -9.87 -1.19 -12.74
C ILE A 141 -8.78 -0.53 -13.55
N ALA A 142 -8.71 -0.83 -14.85
CA ALA A 142 -7.77 -0.20 -15.77
C ALA A 142 -8.35 1.10 -16.34
N ALA A 143 -7.68 2.23 -16.06
CA ALA A 143 -8.03 3.55 -16.60
C ALA A 143 -6.94 4.06 -17.54
N GLY A 144 -7.29 4.50 -18.74
CA GLY A 144 -6.32 4.86 -19.80
C GLY A 144 -5.36 6.01 -19.43
N HIS A 145 -5.78 6.92 -18.54
CA HIS A 145 -4.95 8.05 -18.08
C HIS A 145 -4.05 7.72 -16.86
N SER A 146 -4.03 6.47 -16.43
CA SER A 146 -3.20 5.98 -15.33
C SER A 146 -2.72 4.54 -15.59
N GLY A 147 -2.54 4.18 -16.85
CA GLY A 147 -2.23 2.81 -17.28
C GLY A 147 -1.04 2.18 -16.57
N PRO A 148 0.16 2.80 -16.57
CA PRO A 148 1.34 2.25 -15.90
C PRO A 148 1.16 2.08 -14.38
N TYR A 149 0.51 3.03 -13.72
CA TYR A 149 0.17 2.90 -12.30
C TYR A 149 -0.82 1.75 -12.08
N SER A 150 -1.88 1.69 -12.90
CA SER A 150 -2.86 0.58 -12.80
C SER A 150 -2.17 -0.77 -13.00
N ALA A 151 -1.25 -0.90 -13.96
CA ALA A 151 -0.49 -2.13 -14.19
C ALA A 151 0.35 -2.52 -12.97
N SER A 152 1.09 -1.56 -12.36
CA SER A 152 1.88 -1.82 -11.16
C SER A 152 1.01 -2.27 -9.98
N LYS A 153 -0.18 -1.67 -9.81
CA LYS A 153 -1.12 -2.04 -8.75
C LYS A 153 -1.89 -3.34 -9.02
N HIS A 154 -2.13 -3.71 -10.28
CA HIS A 154 -2.62 -5.05 -10.63
C HIS A 154 -1.57 -6.13 -10.29
N ALA A 155 -0.29 -5.88 -10.60
CA ALA A 155 0.79 -6.77 -10.23
C ALA A 155 0.90 -6.94 -8.71
N GLN A 156 0.81 -5.85 -7.94
CA GLN A 156 0.81 -5.89 -6.47
C GLN A 156 -0.39 -6.66 -5.92
N LEU A 157 -1.58 -6.51 -6.51
CA LEU A 157 -2.78 -7.24 -6.10
C LEU A 157 -2.65 -8.74 -6.38
N ALA A 158 -2.14 -9.11 -7.57
CA ALA A 158 -1.87 -10.50 -7.92
C ALA A 158 -0.84 -11.13 -6.97
N PHE A 159 0.26 -10.42 -6.69
CA PHE A 159 1.26 -10.81 -5.70
C PHE A 159 0.63 -11.07 -4.32
N SER A 160 -0.18 -10.13 -3.82
CA SER A 160 -0.80 -10.27 -2.50
C SER A 160 -1.68 -11.51 -2.40
N ARG A 161 -2.46 -11.79 -3.45
CA ARG A 161 -3.33 -12.98 -3.53
C ARG A 161 -2.52 -14.28 -3.60
N SER A 162 -1.45 -14.31 -4.41
CA SER A 162 -0.57 -15.48 -4.55
C SER A 162 0.11 -15.80 -3.24
N VAL A 163 0.73 -14.80 -2.62
CA VAL A 163 1.42 -14.97 -1.32
C VAL A 163 0.45 -15.42 -0.21
N GLY A 164 -0.82 -14.98 -0.27
CA GLY A 164 -1.84 -15.46 0.65
C GLY A 164 -2.09 -16.97 0.55
N VAL A 165 -1.92 -17.55 -0.64
CA VAL A 165 -1.99 -19.00 -0.86
C VAL A 165 -0.67 -19.68 -0.44
N GLU A 166 0.47 -19.10 -0.81
CA GLU A 166 1.79 -19.65 -0.49
C GLU A 166 2.05 -19.73 1.02
N LEU A 167 1.59 -18.74 1.79
CA LEU A 167 1.75 -18.69 3.24
C LEU A 167 0.62 -19.38 4.02
N ALA A 168 -0.31 -20.06 3.34
CA ALA A 168 -1.38 -20.80 4.02
C ALA A 168 -0.80 -21.87 4.95
N GLY A 169 -1.20 -21.83 6.22
CA GLY A 169 -0.70 -22.76 7.24
C GLY A 169 0.63 -22.39 7.91
N SER A 170 1.33 -21.35 7.45
CA SER A 170 2.60 -20.90 8.06
C SER A 170 2.42 -20.12 9.37
N GLY A 171 1.19 -19.75 9.73
CA GLY A 171 0.91 -18.84 10.84
C GLY A 171 0.99 -17.35 10.45
N ILE A 172 1.26 -17.03 9.18
CA ILE A 172 1.26 -15.66 8.65
C ILE A 172 -0.02 -15.44 7.83
N ARG A 173 -0.84 -14.48 8.25
CA ARG A 173 -2.07 -14.10 7.54
C ARG A 173 -1.79 -12.95 6.58
N VAL A 174 -2.35 -13.03 5.37
CA VAL A 174 -2.16 -12.00 4.35
C VAL A 174 -3.45 -11.22 4.15
N HIS A 175 -3.36 -9.89 4.25
CA HIS A 175 -4.47 -8.95 4.11
C HIS A 175 -4.20 -7.99 2.96
N THR A 176 -5.14 -7.87 2.05
CA THR A 176 -5.08 -6.89 0.96
C THR A 176 -6.07 -5.76 1.23
N VAL A 177 -5.56 -4.55 1.37
CA VAL A 177 -6.40 -3.35 1.45
C VAL A 177 -6.38 -2.65 0.11
N ILE A 178 -7.56 -2.30 -0.41
CA ILE A 178 -7.77 -1.73 -1.75
C ILE A 178 -8.38 -0.34 -1.59
N PRO A 179 -7.57 0.71 -1.34
CA PRO A 179 -8.05 2.08 -1.24
C PRO A 179 -8.54 2.61 -2.59
N GLY A 180 -9.59 3.44 -2.54
CA GLY A 180 -10.01 4.29 -3.65
C GLY A 180 -9.25 5.63 -3.67
N LEU A 181 -9.98 6.72 -3.85
CA LEU A 181 -9.43 8.08 -3.76
C LEU A 181 -9.22 8.43 -2.28
N ILE A 182 -7.97 8.61 -1.89
CA ILE A 182 -7.58 9.00 -0.53
C ILE A 182 -6.81 10.32 -0.58
N ASP A 183 -7.11 11.21 0.37
CA ASP A 183 -6.46 12.52 0.47
C ASP A 183 -5.04 12.36 1.00
N THR A 184 -4.09 12.20 0.10
CA THR A 184 -2.68 11.98 0.44
C THR A 184 -1.76 12.82 -0.43
N PRO A 185 -0.57 13.19 0.08
CA PRO A 185 0.41 13.92 -0.71
C PRO A 185 0.77 13.18 -2.01
N GLY A 186 0.82 13.92 -3.12
CA GLY A 186 1.19 13.38 -4.44
C GLY A 186 0.06 12.67 -5.20
N PHE A 187 -1.04 12.33 -4.56
CA PHE A 187 -2.24 11.76 -5.21
C PHE A 187 -3.31 12.82 -5.45
N PRO A 188 -4.33 12.52 -6.30
CA PRO A 188 -5.47 13.43 -6.46
C PRO A 188 -6.16 13.65 -5.11
N ASN A 189 -6.01 14.84 -4.57
CA ASN A 189 -6.59 15.27 -3.30
C ASN A 189 -7.92 16.02 -3.52
N ARG A 190 -8.61 16.35 -2.42
CA ARG A 190 -9.90 17.07 -2.43
C ARG A 190 -9.81 18.39 -3.19
N ALA A 191 -8.69 19.12 -3.10
CA ALA A 191 -8.51 20.41 -3.76
C ALA A 191 -8.54 20.33 -5.30
N ARG A 192 -8.29 19.16 -5.89
CA ARG A 192 -8.39 18.94 -7.35
C ARG A 192 -9.82 18.89 -7.88
N PHE A 193 -10.80 18.64 -7.04
CA PHE A 193 -12.19 18.51 -7.44
C PHE A 193 -12.95 19.82 -7.20
N ARG A 194 -13.51 20.42 -8.26
CA ARG A 194 -14.32 21.63 -8.17
C ARG A 194 -15.70 21.40 -7.53
N SER A 195 -16.25 20.20 -7.65
CA SER A 195 -17.56 19.83 -7.12
C SER A 195 -17.44 19.28 -5.70
N ARG A 196 -18.24 19.81 -4.77
CA ARG A 196 -18.35 19.29 -3.39
C ARG A 196 -18.78 17.83 -3.35
N LEU A 197 -19.61 17.38 -4.31
CA LEU A 197 -20.00 15.98 -4.43
C LEU A 197 -18.80 15.07 -4.73
N LEU A 198 -17.91 15.49 -5.64
CA LEU A 198 -16.69 14.74 -5.96
C LEU A 198 -15.66 14.80 -4.83
N GLN A 199 -15.58 15.92 -4.10
CA GLN A 199 -14.76 16.02 -2.89
C GLN A 199 -15.17 15.00 -1.82
N GLY A 200 -16.48 14.74 -1.69
CA GLY A 200 -17.03 13.73 -0.77
C GLY A 200 -16.67 12.27 -1.13
N LEU A 201 -16.17 12.03 -2.35
CA LEU A 201 -15.67 10.71 -2.76
C LEU A 201 -14.22 10.45 -2.31
N VAL A 202 -13.50 11.49 -1.89
CA VAL A 202 -12.13 11.38 -1.40
C VAL A 202 -12.16 11.14 0.10
N ALA A 203 -11.71 9.98 0.51
CA ALA A 203 -11.66 9.59 1.92
C ALA A 203 -10.36 10.04 2.60
N ASP A 204 -10.36 10.06 3.93
CA ASP A 204 -9.19 10.37 4.74
C ASP A 204 -8.28 9.15 4.91
N PRO A 205 -6.95 9.34 5.05
CA PRO A 205 -6.01 8.25 5.34
C PRO A 205 -6.36 7.46 6.60
N GLU A 206 -6.92 8.12 7.60
CA GLU A 206 -7.35 7.54 8.88
C GLU A 206 -8.41 6.45 8.68
N LEU A 207 -9.32 6.63 7.72
CA LEU A 207 -10.30 5.60 7.38
C LEU A 207 -9.61 4.32 6.89
N VAL A 208 -8.54 4.46 6.10
CA VAL A 208 -7.76 3.30 5.63
C VAL A 208 -7.05 2.63 6.79
N ALA A 209 -6.41 3.41 7.67
CA ALA A 209 -5.72 2.91 8.85
C ALA A 209 -6.66 2.12 9.78
N ASP A 210 -7.86 2.64 10.04
CA ASP A 210 -8.88 1.94 10.83
C ASP A 210 -9.33 0.64 10.17
N GLN A 211 -9.48 0.62 8.84
CA GLN A 211 -9.86 -0.60 8.12
C GLN A 211 -8.73 -1.63 8.09
N VAL A 212 -7.45 -1.22 8.05
CA VAL A 212 -6.30 -2.11 8.20
C VAL A 212 -6.41 -2.87 9.52
N VAL A 213 -6.54 -2.14 10.63
CA VAL A 213 -6.60 -2.76 11.96
C VAL A 213 -7.83 -3.66 12.11
N ARG A 214 -9.02 -3.19 11.70
CA ARG A 214 -10.24 -4.02 11.71
C ARG A 214 -10.12 -5.24 10.81
N GLY A 215 -9.34 -5.13 9.73
CA GLY A 215 -9.06 -6.24 8.82
C GLY A 215 -8.25 -7.34 9.47
N ILE A 216 -7.18 -6.96 10.16
CA ILE A 216 -6.33 -7.85 10.96
C ILE A 216 -7.17 -8.54 12.05
N GLU A 217 -7.89 -7.76 12.87
CA GLU A 217 -8.72 -8.25 13.97
C GLU A 217 -9.78 -9.27 13.50
N ARG A 218 -10.36 -9.05 12.31
CA ARG A 218 -11.44 -9.88 11.75
C ARG A 218 -10.94 -10.90 10.73
N ASN A 219 -9.64 -11.04 10.55
CA ASN A 219 -8.99 -11.90 9.56
C ASN A 219 -9.59 -11.74 8.14
N ARG A 220 -9.74 -10.50 7.67
CA ARG A 220 -10.26 -10.23 6.33
C ARG A 220 -9.15 -10.30 5.29
N LEU A 221 -9.28 -11.19 4.34
CA LEU A 221 -8.30 -11.38 3.27
C LEU A 221 -8.24 -10.18 2.32
N GLU A 222 -9.38 -9.58 1.97
CA GLU A 222 -9.44 -8.48 0.99
C GLU A 222 -10.51 -7.45 1.38
N GLN A 223 -10.18 -6.16 1.29
CA GLN A 223 -11.06 -5.07 1.71
C GLN A 223 -10.96 -3.86 0.78
N PHE A 224 -12.08 -3.43 0.22
CA PHE A 224 -12.21 -2.14 -0.47
C PHE A 224 -12.48 -1.02 0.53
N VAL A 225 -11.77 0.11 0.40
CA VAL A 225 -11.90 1.28 1.27
C VAL A 225 -12.03 2.56 0.43
N PRO A 226 -13.19 3.20 0.40
CA PRO A 226 -14.51 2.75 0.87
C PRO A 226 -15.07 1.54 0.10
N ARG A 227 -15.99 0.81 0.74
CA ARG A 227 -16.55 -0.45 0.19
C ARG A 227 -17.34 -0.30 -1.13
N TRP A 228 -17.84 0.89 -1.42
CA TRP A 228 -18.61 1.16 -2.63
C TRP A 228 -17.81 1.07 -3.94
N TYR A 229 -16.47 0.97 -3.89
CA TYR A 229 -15.65 0.67 -5.08
C TYR A 229 -15.78 -0.79 -5.56
N ARG A 230 -16.17 -1.71 -4.68
CA ARG A 230 -16.24 -3.15 -4.99
C ARG A 230 -17.13 -3.50 -6.19
N PRO A 231 -18.36 -2.93 -6.35
CA PRO A 231 -19.18 -3.22 -7.53
C PRO A 231 -18.51 -2.88 -8.86
N ALA A 232 -17.78 -1.76 -8.93
CA ALA A 232 -17.08 -1.37 -10.15
C ALA A 232 -15.94 -2.36 -10.50
N ALA A 233 -15.24 -2.86 -9.50
CA ALA A 233 -14.21 -3.89 -9.68
C ALA A 233 -14.82 -5.22 -10.19
N ILE A 234 -15.98 -5.61 -9.68
CA ILE A 234 -16.70 -6.80 -10.15
C ILE A 234 -17.14 -6.64 -11.61
N VAL A 235 -17.68 -5.47 -11.98
CA VAL A 235 -18.05 -5.18 -13.36
C VAL A 235 -16.85 -5.21 -14.29
N GLN A 236 -15.69 -4.65 -13.86
CA GLN A 236 -14.47 -4.72 -14.65
C GLN A 236 -14.03 -6.17 -14.90
N ALA A 237 -14.09 -7.01 -13.89
CA ALA A 237 -13.67 -8.42 -13.99
C ALA A 237 -14.63 -9.26 -14.84
N ALA A 238 -15.94 -9.05 -14.69
CA ALA A 238 -16.96 -9.86 -15.36
C ALA A 238 -17.29 -9.37 -16.80
N ALA A 239 -17.20 -8.06 -17.04
CA ALA A 239 -17.62 -7.44 -18.30
C ALA A 239 -16.73 -6.23 -18.66
N PRO A 240 -15.42 -6.42 -18.91
CA PRO A 240 -14.48 -5.33 -19.16
C PRO A 240 -14.87 -4.44 -20.35
N GLY A 241 -15.55 -4.99 -21.34
CA GLY A 241 -16.04 -4.24 -22.49
C GLY A 241 -17.07 -3.17 -22.16
N LEU A 242 -17.85 -3.33 -21.09
CA LEU A 242 -18.84 -2.34 -20.66
C LEU A 242 -18.15 -1.07 -20.15
N LEU A 243 -17.14 -1.21 -19.26
CA LEU A 243 -16.38 -0.07 -18.76
C LEU A 243 -15.55 0.60 -19.85
N ALA A 244 -14.99 -0.17 -20.80
CA ALA A 244 -14.29 0.39 -21.94
C ALA A 244 -15.24 1.24 -22.84
N ARG A 245 -16.47 0.79 -23.07
CA ARG A 245 -17.48 1.55 -23.81
C ARG A 245 -17.91 2.82 -23.07
N ALA A 246 -18.16 2.71 -21.77
CA ALA A 246 -18.51 3.87 -20.93
C ALA A 246 -17.37 4.92 -20.91
N ALA A 247 -16.13 4.49 -20.78
CA ALA A 247 -14.96 5.36 -20.82
C ALA A 247 -14.81 6.09 -22.17
N ARG A 248 -15.09 5.40 -23.30
CA ARG A 248 -15.08 6.02 -24.64
C ARG A 248 -16.22 7.03 -24.79
N ALA A 249 -17.41 6.72 -24.28
CA ALA A 249 -18.58 7.59 -24.34
C ALA A 249 -18.42 8.86 -23.48
N SER A 250 -17.68 8.79 -22.38
CA SER A 250 -17.38 9.93 -21.49
C SER A 250 -16.36 10.92 -22.06
N GLY A 251 -15.88 10.73 -23.30
CA GLY A 251 -15.01 11.68 -23.99
C GLY A 251 -13.57 11.71 -23.50
N VAL A 252 -13.12 10.71 -22.76
CA VAL A 252 -11.70 10.53 -22.41
C VAL A 252 -10.92 10.22 -23.71
N ARG A 253 -10.71 11.26 -24.52
CA ARG A 253 -9.85 11.21 -25.70
C ARG A 253 -8.43 11.61 -25.33
N ARG A 254 -7.45 10.97 -25.95
CA ARG A 254 -6.06 11.43 -25.97
C ARG A 254 -6.05 12.89 -26.42
N LYS A 255 -5.53 13.80 -25.62
CA LYS A 255 -5.23 15.15 -26.10
C LYS A 255 -4.19 14.99 -27.20
N GLN A 256 -4.58 15.21 -28.45
CA GLN A 256 -3.61 15.39 -29.51
C GLN A 256 -2.80 16.62 -29.16
N LYS A 257 -1.47 16.45 -29.04
CA LYS A 257 -0.52 17.56 -28.97
C LYS A 257 -0.42 18.22 -30.32
#